data_b4a0ad2b3adf659ca33fb4b2b0bc6194
#
_entry.id   b4a0ad2b3adf659ca33fb4b2b0bc6194
#
_cell.length_a   1.000
_cell.length_b   1.000
_cell.length_c   1.000
_cell.angle_alpha   90.00
_cell.angle_beta   90.00
_cell.angle_gamma   90.00
#
_symmetry.space_group_name_H-M   'P 1'
#
loop_
_entity.id
_entity.type
_entity.pdbx_description
1 polymer ?
#
loop_
_entity_poly.entity_id
_entity_poly.type
_entity_poly.pdbx_seq_one_letter_code
_entity_poly.pdbx_strand_id
1 'polypeptide(L)'
;ALIERGCDVISQHSDSTAPATTAEENGVWQVGYNNDMIEAAPKASLISARIDWGIYVTEAVQAMIDGKEIPTDWCKGLGDEAVYLSPLNTDIAAEGTQEAIDEAKEKLISGEIHVFEGPLKGTSPEGETIEIAEGDYYHEQEEKSAPSWCYIVEGCLVVE
;
A
#
# COMPACT_ATOMS: atom_id res chain seq x y z
N ALA A 1 -17.57 12.45 2.10
CA ALA A 1 -17.25 12.42 3.55
C ALA A 1 -15.80 12.83 3.84
N LEU A 2 -14.75 12.08 3.39
CA LEU A 2 -13.33 12.43 3.69
C LEU A 2 -12.94 13.80 3.12
N ILE A 3 -13.27 14.07 1.87
CA ILE A 3 -12.99 15.35 1.19
C ILE A 3 -13.69 16.51 1.89
N GLU A 4 -14.92 16.34 2.31
CA GLU A 4 -15.69 17.35 3.08
C GLU A 4 -15.05 17.66 4.45
N ARG A 5 -14.23 16.74 4.95
CA ARG A 5 -13.43 16.92 6.19
C ARG A 5 -12.05 17.51 5.94
N GLY A 6 -11.74 17.85 4.68
CA GLY A 6 -10.51 18.52 4.31
C GLY A 6 -9.38 17.58 3.88
N CYS A 7 -9.65 16.31 3.60
CA CYS A 7 -8.65 15.43 3.00
C CYS A 7 -8.40 15.87 1.55
N ASP A 8 -7.16 16.12 1.22
CA ASP A 8 -6.68 16.55 -0.10
C ASP A 8 -6.00 15.42 -0.89
N VAL A 9 -5.77 14.28 -0.25
CA VAL A 9 -5.29 13.03 -0.88
C VAL A 9 -6.18 11.86 -0.46
N ILE A 10 -6.65 11.09 -1.43
CA ILE A 10 -7.43 9.88 -1.22
C ILE A 10 -6.60 8.67 -1.62
N SER A 11 -6.20 7.87 -0.65
CA SER A 11 -5.63 6.53 -0.90
C SER A 11 -6.74 5.51 -0.82
N GLN A 12 -6.79 4.58 -1.78
CA GLN A 12 -7.83 3.55 -1.82
C GLN A 12 -7.24 2.14 -1.68
N HIS A 13 -8.04 1.23 -1.15
CA HIS A 13 -7.81 -0.20 -1.16
C HIS A 13 -9.08 -0.92 -1.61
N SER A 14 -9.56 -0.57 -2.79
CA SER A 14 -10.80 -1.12 -3.38
C SER A 14 -10.62 -1.32 -4.88
N ASP A 15 -11.28 -2.32 -5.44
CA ASP A 15 -11.26 -2.67 -6.87
C ASP A 15 -12.27 -1.85 -7.68
N SER A 16 -12.40 -0.56 -7.37
CA SER A 16 -13.35 0.36 -8.01
C SER A 16 -12.64 1.64 -8.45
N THR A 17 -13.05 2.18 -9.59
CA THR A 17 -12.58 3.49 -10.06
C THR A 17 -13.28 4.66 -9.34
N ALA A 18 -14.35 4.40 -8.57
CA ALA A 18 -15.16 5.44 -7.94
C ALA A 18 -14.37 6.38 -7.01
N PRO A 19 -13.42 5.92 -6.15
CA PRO A 19 -12.60 6.85 -5.37
C PRO A 19 -11.74 7.77 -6.23
N ALA A 20 -11.17 7.26 -7.33
CA ALA A 20 -10.34 8.04 -8.23
C ALA A 20 -11.15 9.10 -8.98
N THR A 21 -12.30 8.72 -9.56
CA THR A 21 -13.18 9.67 -10.26
C THR A 21 -13.79 10.71 -9.31
N THR A 22 -14.14 10.29 -8.08
CA THR A 22 -14.62 11.23 -7.05
C THR A 22 -13.54 12.22 -6.63
N ALA A 23 -12.29 11.77 -6.50
CA ALA A 23 -11.16 12.65 -6.21
C ALA A 23 -10.97 13.69 -7.32
N GLU A 24 -11.02 13.26 -8.60
CA GLU A 24 -10.92 14.15 -9.75
C GLU A 24 -12.05 15.18 -9.80
N GLU A 25 -13.30 14.76 -9.58
CA GLU A 25 -14.46 15.65 -9.56
C GLU A 25 -14.37 16.73 -8.47
N ASN A 26 -13.66 16.46 -7.39
CA ASN A 26 -13.49 17.38 -6.26
C ASN A 26 -12.12 18.08 -6.25
N GLY A 27 -11.25 17.85 -7.23
CA GLY A 27 -9.96 18.50 -7.35
C GLY A 27 -8.95 18.12 -6.26
N VAL A 28 -9.00 16.89 -5.75
CA VAL A 28 -8.06 16.33 -4.80
C VAL A 28 -7.25 15.19 -5.42
N TRP A 29 -6.10 14.85 -4.83
CA TRP A 29 -5.21 13.81 -5.34
C TRP A 29 -5.71 12.41 -4.98
N GLN A 30 -5.27 11.42 -5.76
CA GLN A 30 -5.59 10.02 -5.51
C GLN A 30 -4.36 9.13 -5.69
N VAL A 31 -4.23 8.14 -4.80
CA VAL A 31 -3.30 7.02 -4.91
C VAL A 31 -4.11 5.74 -5.06
N GLY A 32 -3.85 5.01 -6.13
CA GLY A 32 -4.62 3.84 -6.54
C GLY A 32 -4.13 2.54 -5.92
N TYR A 33 -4.94 1.51 -6.12
CA TYR A 33 -4.67 0.14 -5.71
C TYR A 33 -5.00 -0.84 -6.83
N ASN A 34 -4.18 -1.89 -6.95
CA ASN A 34 -4.34 -3.05 -7.80
C ASN A 34 -4.31 -2.73 -9.31
N ASN A 35 -5.09 -1.81 -9.80
CA ASN A 35 -5.04 -1.35 -11.19
C ASN A 35 -4.49 0.08 -11.27
N ASP A 36 -3.94 0.43 -12.43
CA ASP A 36 -3.57 1.81 -12.74
C ASP A 36 -4.84 2.65 -12.90
N MET A 37 -5.00 3.68 -12.07
CA MET A 37 -6.19 4.54 -12.07
C MET A 37 -6.02 5.82 -12.91
N ILE A 38 -4.84 6.04 -13.52
CA ILE A 38 -4.56 7.26 -14.30
C ILE A 38 -5.52 7.38 -15.49
N GLU A 39 -5.84 6.27 -16.17
CA GLU A 39 -6.78 6.29 -17.29
C GLU A 39 -8.20 6.69 -16.85
N ALA A 40 -8.60 6.29 -15.63
CA ALA A 40 -9.92 6.61 -15.09
C ALA A 40 -10.02 8.03 -14.52
N ALA A 41 -8.92 8.56 -13.99
CA ALA A 41 -8.85 9.88 -13.34
C ALA A 41 -7.51 10.59 -13.65
N PRO A 42 -7.28 11.01 -14.89
CA PRO A 42 -5.97 11.51 -15.33
C PRO A 42 -5.52 12.81 -14.63
N LYS A 43 -6.44 13.55 -14.01
CA LYS A 43 -6.14 14.80 -13.31
C LYS A 43 -6.04 14.66 -11.81
N ALA A 44 -6.28 13.47 -11.26
CA ALA A 44 -6.24 13.20 -9.82
C ALA A 44 -5.32 12.03 -9.45
N SER A 45 -5.31 10.96 -10.25
CA SER A 45 -4.54 9.77 -9.94
C SER A 45 -3.05 9.99 -10.19
N LEU A 46 -2.26 9.87 -9.11
CA LEU A 46 -0.81 10.06 -9.15
C LEU A 46 -0.08 8.76 -9.50
N ILE A 47 -0.39 7.69 -8.81
CA ILE A 47 0.29 6.39 -8.89
C ILE A 47 -0.60 5.32 -8.25
N SER A 48 -0.37 4.06 -8.58
CA SER A 48 -1.10 2.94 -7.97
C SER A 48 -0.15 1.86 -7.48
N ALA A 49 -0.39 1.34 -6.28
CA ALA A 49 0.27 0.13 -5.80
C ALA A 49 -0.36 -1.08 -6.47
N ARG A 50 0.46 -1.97 -7.04
CA ARG A 50 0.03 -3.11 -7.85
C ARG A 50 0.67 -4.40 -7.38
N ILE A 51 0.04 -5.53 -7.75
CA ILE A 51 0.53 -6.88 -7.45
C ILE A 51 0.82 -7.58 -8.77
N ASP A 52 2.01 -8.18 -8.90
CA ASP A 52 2.33 -9.08 -10.00
C ASP A 52 2.02 -10.54 -9.61
N TRP A 53 0.84 -10.98 -9.93
CA TRP A 53 0.40 -12.36 -9.75
C TRP A 53 1.18 -13.35 -10.61
N GLY A 54 1.85 -12.90 -11.68
CA GLY A 54 2.65 -13.73 -12.57
C GLY A 54 3.81 -14.40 -11.84
N ILE A 55 4.38 -13.77 -10.83
CA ILE A 55 5.46 -14.33 -10.02
C ILE A 55 4.96 -15.58 -9.27
N TYR A 56 3.86 -15.45 -8.52
CA TYR A 56 3.27 -16.61 -7.82
C TYR A 56 2.84 -17.72 -8.76
N VAL A 57 2.12 -17.38 -9.84
CA VAL A 57 1.62 -18.37 -10.79
C VAL A 57 2.78 -19.13 -11.45
N THR A 58 3.87 -18.44 -11.78
CA THR A 58 5.07 -19.07 -12.36
C THR A 58 5.70 -20.06 -11.38
N GLU A 59 5.87 -19.67 -10.11
CA GLU A 59 6.41 -20.54 -9.07
C GLU A 59 5.51 -21.76 -8.81
N ALA A 60 4.19 -21.55 -8.76
CA ALA A 60 3.22 -22.62 -8.55
C ALA A 60 3.23 -23.64 -9.72
N VAL A 61 3.28 -23.17 -10.96
CA VAL A 61 3.37 -24.02 -12.15
C VAL A 61 4.70 -24.78 -12.16
N GLN A 62 5.81 -24.13 -11.82
CA GLN A 62 7.12 -24.77 -11.74
C GLN A 62 7.15 -25.86 -10.65
N ALA A 63 6.56 -25.60 -9.48
CA ALA A 63 6.43 -26.61 -8.44
C ALA A 63 5.65 -27.85 -8.92
N MET A 64 4.56 -27.66 -9.65
CA MET A 64 3.79 -28.75 -10.25
C MET A 64 4.62 -29.56 -11.25
N ILE A 65 5.38 -28.89 -12.13
CA ILE A 65 6.26 -29.55 -13.12
C ILE A 65 7.34 -30.36 -12.40
N ASP A 66 7.90 -29.85 -11.31
CA ASP A 66 8.94 -30.49 -10.52
C ASP A 66 8.40 -31.60 -9.59
N GLY A 67 7.08 -31.80 -9.53
CA GLY A 67 6.43 -32.74 -8.60
C GLY A 67 6.54 -32.33 -7.13
N LYS A 68 6.70 -31.04 -6.85
CA LYS A 68 6.74 -30.45 -5.51
C LYS A 68 5.35 -29.97 -5.10
N GLU A 69 5.13 -29.87 -3.79
CA GLU A 69 3.92 -29.23 -3.27
C GLU A 69 3.96 -27.72 -3.51
N ILE A 70 2.80 -27.16 -3.88
CA ILE A 70 2.60 -25.70 -3.89
C ILE A 70 2.46 -25.25 -2.43
N PRO A 71 3.20 -24.23 -1.99
CA PRO A 71 3.07 -23.70 -0.62
C PRO A 71 1.62 -23.32 -0.30
N THR A 72 1.15 -23.68 0.88
CA THR A 72 -0.21 -23.32 1.34
C THR A 72 -0.33 -21.83 1.68
N ASP A 73 0.79 -21.19 1.92
CA ASP A 73 0.89 -19.74 2.10
C ASP A 73 2.10 -19.21 1.32
N TRP A 74 1.97 -17.99 0.80
CA TRP A 74 2.99 -17.37 -0.01
C TRP A 74 2.96 -15.85 0.24
N CYS A 75 4.09 -15.29 0.68
CA CYS A 75 4.23 -13.89 0.97
C CYS A 75 5.50 -13.35 0.32
N LYS A 76 5.35 -12.37 -0.57
CA LYS A 76 6.44 -11.63 -1.19
C LYS A 76 6.05 -10.16 -1.34
N GLY A 77 7.05 -9.30 -1.38
CA GLY A 77 6.87 -7.87 -1.35
C GLY A 77 7.58 -7.11 -2.46
N LEU A 78 7.96 -5.87 -2.16
CA LEU A 78 8.66 -4.96 -3.07
C LEU A 78 10.03 -5.50 -3.51
N GLY A 79 10.75 -6.17 -2.62
CA GLY A 79 12.08 -6.72 -2.90
C GLY A 79 12.06 -7.90 -3.86
N ASP A 80 10.94 -8.60 -3.96
CA ASP A 80 10.70 -9.71 -4.89
C ASP A 80 9.97 -9.28 -6.16
N GLU A 81 9.69 -8.00 -6.33
CA GLU A 81 8.88 -7.43 -7.40
C GLU A 81 7.42 -7.94 -7.43
N ALA A 82 6.98 -8.67 -6.40
CA ALA A 82 5.61 -9.15 -6.28
C ALA A 82 4.61 -8.01 -5.99
N VAL A 83 5.10 -6.95 -5.37
CA VAL A 83 4.41 -5.66 -5.25
C VAL A 83 5.23 -4.61 -6.00
N TYR A 84 4.58 -3.80 -6.80
CA TYR A 84 5.23 -2.75 -7.57
C TYR A 84 4.32 -1.52 -7.70
N LEU A 85 4.87 -0.41 -8.16
CA LEU A 85 4.12 0.81 -8.43
C LEU A 85 3.87 0.95 -9.94
N SER A 86 2.70 1.46 -10.31
CA SER A 86 2.46 1.91 -11.69
C SER A 86 3.42 3.06 -12.06
N PRO A 87 3.56 3.42 -13.33
CA PRO A 87 4.23 4.67 -13.68
C PRO A 87 3.59 5.87 -12.97
N LEU A 88 4.42 6.83 -12.53
CA LEU A 88 3.95 8.09 -11.96
C LEU A 88 3.27 8.94 -13.04
N ASN A 89 2.15 9.54 -12.71
CA ASN A 89 1.49 10.54 -13.56
C ASN A 89 2.27 11.87 -13.50
N THR A 90 3.24 12.01 -14.39
CA THR A 90 4.13 13.17 -14.43
C THR A 90 3.44 14.46 -14.89
N ASP A 91 2.23 14.37 -15.48
CA ASP A 91 1.47 15.55 -15.91
C ASP A 91 0.93 16.36 -14.73
N ILE A 92 0.76 15.72 -13.57
CA ILE A 92 0.18 16.34 -12.37
C ILE A 92 1.06 16.22 -11.13
N ALA A 93 2.08 15.35 -11.14
CA ALA A 93 3.00 15.19 -10.02
C ALA A 93 3.91 16.42 -9.86
N ALA A 94 4.24 16.75 -8.62
CA ALA A 94 5.22 17.78 -8.34
C ALA A 94 6.63 17.35 -8.75
N GLU A 95 7.51 18.32 -9.03
CA GLU A 95 8.93 18.08 -9.27
C GLU A 95 9.56 17.38 -8.05
N GLY A 96 10.39 16.37 -8.27
CA GLY A 96 11.05 15.60 -7.22
C GLY A 96 10.21 14.44 -6.66
N THR A 97 8.94 14.26 -7.10
CA THR A 97 8.08 13.18 -6.61
C THR A 97 8.63 11.80 -6.95
N GLN A 98 9.14 11.60 -8.17
CA GLN A 98 9.69 10.30 -8.58
C GLN A 98 10.92 9.93 -7.74
N GLU A 99 11.82 10.88 -7.53
CA GLU A 99 13.02 10.68 -6.72
C GLU A 99 12.68 10.32 -5.27
N ALA A 100 11.69 10.98 -4.68
CA ALA A 100 11.23 10.68 -3.33
C ALA A 100 10.58 9.28 -3.23
N ILE A 101 9.85 8.85 -4.26
CA ILE A 101 9.27 7.50 -4.33
C ILE A 101 10.38 6.45 -4.43
N ASP A 102 11.36 6.66 -5.29
CA ASP A 102 12.48 5.74 -5.50
C ASP A 102 13.32 5.60 -4.23
N GLU A 103 13.62 6.71 -3.54
CA GLU A 103 14.31 6.70 -2.25
C GLU A 103 13.52 5.94 -1.18
N ALA A 104 12.22 6.20 -1.05
CA ALA A 104 11.36 5.49 -0.09
C ALA A 104 11.30 3.99 -0.38
N LYS A 105 11.20 3.61 -1.66
CA LYS A 105 11.21 2.21 -2.09
C LYS A 105 12.52 1.52 -1.71
N GLU A 106 13.68 2.14 -1.97
CA GLU A 106 14.98 1.61 -1.60
C GLU A 106 15.12 1.42 -0.09
N LYS A 107 14.68 2.38 0.70
CA LYS A 107 14.69 2.32 2.17
C LYS A 107 13.78 1.22 2.72
N LEU A 108 12.60 1.01 2.14
CA LEU A 108 11.70 -0.09 2.51
C LEU A 108 12.33 -1.45 2.19
N ILE A 109 12.93 -1.62 1.01
CA ILE A 109 13.58 -2.86 0.58
C ILE A 109 14.80 -3.17 1.45
N SER A 110 15.59 -2.16 1.81
CA SER A 110 16.77 -2.33 2.67
C SER A 110 16.43 -2.52 4.15
N GLY A 111 15.19 -2.26 4.56
CA GLY A 111 14.78 -2.27 5.96
C GLY A 111 15.30 -1.06 6.76
N GLU A 112 15.69 0.03 6.08
CA GLU A 112 16.05 1.29 6.75
C GLU A 112 14.82 1.99 7.33
N ILE A 113 13.66 1.83 6.69
CA ILE A 113 12.37 2.31 7.19
C ILE A 113 11.34 1.19 7.18
N HIS A 114 10.36 1.27 8.07
CA HIS A 114 9.26 0.32 8.20
C HIS A 114 7.91 1.06 8.17
N VAL A 115 6.84 0.37 7.78
CA VAL A 115 5.52 1.01 7.59
C VAL A 115 4.96 1.58 8.91
N PHE A 116 5.11 0.83 10.01
CA PHE A 116 4.65 1.25 11.33
C PHE A 116 5.83 1.34 12.28
N GLU A 117 6.58 2.44 12.18
CA GLU A 117 7.69 2.76 13.10
C GLU A 117 7.23 3.62 14.26
N GLY A 118 7.87 3.42 15.41
CA GLY A 118 7.69 4.24 16.60
C GLY A 118 8.42 5.60 16.55
N PRO A 119 8.00 6.56 17.41
CA PRO A 119 6.98 6.36 18.44
C PRO A 119 5.56 6.38 17.87
N LEU A 120 4.78 5.33 18.12
CA LEU A 120 3.44 5.20 17.62
C LEU A 120 2.53 4.53 18.65
N LYS A 121 1.28 5.00 18.75
CA LYS A 121 0.23 4.37 19.56
C LYS A 121 -0.99 4.12 18.72
N GLY A 122 -1.71 3.06 19.02
CA GLY A 122 -2.95 2.70 18.34
C GLY A 122 -3.88 1.90 19.22
N THR A 123 -5.14 1.83 18.81
CA THR A 123 -6.18 1.04 19.48
C THR A 123 -6.96 0.23 18.46
N SER A 124 -7.13 -1.05 18.71
CA SER A 124 -7.94 -1.92 17.85
C SER A 124 -9.44 -1.64 18.04
N PRO A 125 -10.31 -2.09 17.12
CA PRO A 125 -11.77 -2.00 17.30
C PRO A 125 -12.28 -2.71 18.56
N GLU A 126 -11.56 -3.73 19.04
CA GLU A 126 -11.86 -4.49 20.25
C GLU A 126 -11.35 -3.82 21.53
N GLY A 127 -10.62 -2.69 21.42
CA GLY A 127 -10.08 -1.91 22.52
C GLY A 127 -8.71 -2.37 23.01
N GLU A 128 -8.03 -3.24 22.28
CA GLU A 128 -6.62 -3.57 22.54
C GLU A 128 -5.73 -2.40 22.14
N THR A 129 -4.71 -2.12 22.92
CA THR A 129 -3.79 -1.01 22.65
C THR A 129 -2.42 -1.53 22.28
N ILE A 130 -1.77 -0.81 21.35
CA ILE A 130 -0.36 -1.01 21.00
C ILE A 130 0.41 0.28 21.25
N GLU A 131 1.64 0.15 21.72
CA GLU A 131 2.61 1.24 21.81
C GLU A 131 3.95 0.74 21.26
N ILE A 132 4.43 1.40 20.21
CA ILE A 132 5.72 1.13 19.58
C ILE A 132 6.66 2.26 20.00
N ALA A 133 7.78 1.91 20.62
CA ALA A 133 8.76 2.89 21.10
C ALA A 133 9.56 3.49 19.93
N GLU A 134 10.23 4.63 20.20
CA GLU A 134 11.17 5.22 19.25
C GLU A 134 12.30 4.23 18.91
N GLY A 135 12.54 4.03 17.62
CA GLY A 135 13.55 3.10 17.10
C GLY A 135 13.11 1.64 17.01
N ASP A 136 11.84 1.36 17.30
CA ASP A 136 11.21 0.05 17.10
C ASP A 136 10.12 0.14 16.04
N TYR A 137 9.61 -0.99 15.55
CA TYR A 137 8.57 -1.03 14.53
C TYR A 137 7.64 -2.23 14.75
N TYR A 138 6.50 -2.23 14.06
CA TYR A 138 5.57 -3.36 14.10
C TYR A 138 6.10 -4.52 13.25
N HIS A 139 6.29 -5.67 13.90
CA HIS A 139 6.71 -6.91 13.22
C HIS A 139 5.48 -7.66 12.71
N GLU A 140 5.24 -7.56 11.42
CA GLU A 140 4.22 -8.41 10.77
C GLU A 140 4.64 -9.88 10.82
N GLN A 141 3.66 -10.77 10.78
CA GLN A 141 3.93 -12.20 10.77
C GLN A 141 4.53 -12.63 9.42
N GLU A 142 5.75 -13.12 9.45
CA GLU A 142 6.51 -13.51 8.26
C GLU A 142 6.01 -14.82 7.61
N GLU A 143 5.30 -15.66 8.38
CA GLU A 143 4.87 -17.00 7.96
C GLU A 143 3.50 -17.01 7.27
N LYS A 144 2.85 -15.88 7.15
CA LYS A 144 1.51 -15.76 6.56
C LYS A 144 1.39 -14.52 5.70
N SER A 145 0.76 -14.66 4.56
CA SER A 145 0.43 -13.56 3.66
C SER A 145 -0.68 -12.62 4.16
N ALA A 146 -1.29 -12.94 5.30
CA ALA A 146 -2.33 -12.12 5.92
C ALA A 146 -1.71 -11.06 6.85
N PRO A 147 -1.98 -9.76 6.65
CA PRO A 147 -1.52 -8.71 7.55
C PRO A 147 -2.16 -8.86 8.92
N SER A 148 -1.41 -8.53 9.97
CA SER A 148 -1.86 -8.62 11.36
C SER A 148 -2.14 -7.25 12.00
N TRP A 149 -1.76 -6.15 11.37
CA TRP A 149 -2.07 -4.81 11.85
C TRP A 149 -3.59 -4.57 11.86
N CYS A 150 -4.15 -4.26 13.02
CA CYS A 150 -5.57 -3.98 13.21
C CYS A 150 -5.84 -2.69 14.01
N TYR A 151 -4.82 -1.90 14.28
CA TYR A 151 -4.92 -0.74 15.16
C TYR A 151 -5.19 0.55 14.38
N ILE A 152 -6.06 1.39 14.95
CA ILE A 152 -6.26 2.76 14.52
C ILE A 152 -5.23 3.61 15.23
N VAL A 153 -4.36 4.25 14.47
CA VAL A 153 -3.27 5.09 15.01
C VAL A 153 -3.86 6.31 15.71
N GLU A 154 -3.27 6.70 16.85
CA GLU A 154 -3.68 7.88 17.59
C GLU A 154 -3.62 9.14 16.71
N GLY A 155 -4.69 9.93 16.73
CA GLY A 155 -4.86 11.10 15.86
C GLY A 155 -5.54 10.83 14.52
N CYS A 156 -5.73 9.55 14.14
CA CYS A 156 -6.56 9.19 12.99
C CYS A 156 -8.05 9.26 13.33
N LEU A 157 -8.84 9.76 12.39
CA LEU A 157 -10.30 9.80 12.50
C LEU A 157 -10.93 8.68 11.66
N VAL A 158 -11.78 7.90 12.30
CA VAL A 158 -12.67 6.98 11.59
C VAL A 158 -13.94 7.72 11.18
N VAL A 159 -14.30 7.61 9.92
CA VAL A 159 -15.52 8.21 9.34
C VAL A 159 -16.49 7.09 9.07
N GLU A 160 -17.61 7.08 9.81
CA GLU A 160 -18.74 6.18 9.60
C GLU A 160 -19.64 6.63 8.42
#